data_ecd6955925ac53dc3d79c50cfd3d5332
#
_entry.id   ecd6955925ac53dc3d79c50cfd3d5332
#
_cell.length_a   1.000
_cell.length_b   1.000
_cell.length_c   1.000
_cell.angle_alpha   90.00
_cell.angle_beta   90.00
_cell.angle_gamma   90.00
#
_symmetry.space_group_name_H-M   'P 1'
#
loop_
_entity.id
_entity.type
_entity.pdbx_description
1 polymer ?
#
loop_
_entity_poly.entity_id
_entity_poly.type
_entity_poly.pdbx_seq_one_letter_code
_entity_poly.pdbx_strand_id
1 'polypeptide(L)' 'DKRIVGVNAGNVWHVLNEVKRISIPELARKLNLSVESTALAVGWLARENKVCIHRVNGLIEVYDESQFGFTFG' A
#
# COMPACT_ATOMS: atom_id res chain seq x y z
N ASP A 1 17.48 -1.83 2.99
CA ASP A 1 18.02 -2.26 1.72
C ASP A 1 16.96 -2.19 0.63
N LYS A 2 17.33 -1.63 -0.50
CA LYS A 2 16.41 -1.42 -1.61
C LYS A 2 15.75 -2.71 -2.10
N ARG A 3 16.50 -3.81 -2.07
CA ARG A 3 15.95 -5.09 -2.53
C ARG A 3 14.83 -5.57 -1.63
N ILE A 4 15.00 -5.40 -0.33
CA ILE A 4 13.96 -5.81 0.63
C ILE A 4 12.73 -4.95 0.48
N VAL A 5 12.90 -3.64 0.30
CA VAL A 5 11.78 -2.75 0.07
C VAL A 5 11.04 -3.14 -1.21
N GLY A 6 11.77 -3.46 -2.27
CA GLY A 6 11.15 -3.88 -3.52
C GLY A 6 10.35 -5.16 -3.39
N VAL A 7 10.88 -6.15 -2.66
CA VAL A 7 10.15 -7.40 -2.41
C VAL A 7 8.89 -7.12 -1.59
N ASN A 8 9.02 -6.32 -0.54
CA ASN A 8 7.87 -5.97 0.29
C ASN A 8 6.82 -5.20 -0.52
N ALA A 9 7.27 -4.31 -1.42
CA ALA A 9 6.35 -3.56 -2.28
C ALA A 9 5.56 -4.50 -3.19
N GLY A 10 6.22 -5.54 -3.72
CA GLY A 10 5.54 -6.54 -4.53
C GLY A 10 4.45 -7.26 -3.74
N ASN A 11 4.74 -7.61 -2.50
CA ASN A 11 3.78 -8.29 -1.63
C ASN A 11 2.62 -7.36 -1.29
N VAL A 12 2.89 -6.09 -1.03
CA VAL A 12 1.85 -5.10 -0.79
C VAL A 12 0.94 -4.98 -2.01
N TRP A 13 1.55 -4.90 -3.19
CA TRP A 13 0.80 -4.80 -4.44
C TRP A 13 -0.16 -5.97 -4.63
N HIS A 14 0.32 -7.17 -4.30
CA HIS A 14 -0.50 -8.37 -4.39
C HIS A 14 -1.75 -8.28 -3.50
N VAL A 15 -1.54 -7.87 -2.25
CA VAL A 15 -2.66 -7.74 -1.32
C VAL A 15 -3.64 -6.68 -1.83
N LEU A 16 -3.14 -5.57 -2.33
CA LEU A 16 -4.00 -4.49 -2.81
C LEU A 16 -4.82 -4.90 -4.02
N ASN A 17 -4.29 -5.78 -4.86
CA ASN A 17 -5.06 -6.30 -5.98
C ASN A 17 -6.27 -7.10 -5.50
N GLU A 18 -6.18 -7.71 -4.33
CA GLU A 18 -7.26 -8.50 -3.78
C GLU A 18 -8.26 -7.68 -2.98
N VAL A 19 -7.75 -6.83 -2.08
CA VAL A 19 -8.62 -6.13 -1.14
C VAL A 19 -8.99 -4.72 -1.58
N LYS A 20 -8.25 -4.16 -2.53
CA LYS A 20 -8.46 -2.83 -3.12
C LYS A 20 -8.10 -1.67 -2.19
N ARG A 21 -8.34 -1.81 -0.90
CA ARG A 21 -8.10 -0.76 0.08
C ARG A 21 -7.83 -1.39 1.44
N ILE A 22 -6.83 -0.86 2.16
CA ILE A 22 -6.46 -1.41 3.46
C ILE A 22 -5.66 -0.37 4.23
N SER A 23 -5.79 -0.37 5.56
CA SER A 23 -4.97 0.50 6.41
C SER A 23 -3.56 -0.08 6.53
N ILE A 24 -2.59 0.79 6.82
CA ILE A 24 -1.20 0.33 6.98
C ILE A 24 -1.05 -0.68 8.12
N PRO A 25 -1.63 -0.46 9.31
CA PRO A 25 -1.50 -1.47 10.38
C PRO A 25 -2.06 -2.84 9.99
N GLU A 26 -3.19 -2.86 9.28
CA GLU A 26 -3.77 -4.12 8.85
C GLU A 26 -2.92 -4.80 7.79
N LEU A 27 -2.40 -4.01 6.88
CA LEU A 27 -1.52 -4.52 5.82
C LEU A 27 -0.26 -5.13 6.43
N ALA A 28 0.32 -4.46 7.42
CA ALA A 28 1.50 -4.95 8.12
C ALA A 28 1.21 -6.31 8.75
N ARG A 29 0.05 -6.44 9.39
CA ARG A 29 -0.35 -7.70 10.03
C ARG A 29 -0.53 -8.81 9.00
N LYS A 30 -1.18 -8.49 7.89
CA LYS A 30 -1.42 -9.45 6.82
C LYS A 30 -0.11 -9.99 6.24
N LEU A 31 0.87 -9.11 6.10
CA LEU A 31 2.16 -9.47 5.51
C LEU A 31 3.19 -9.93 6.53
N ASN A 32 2.81 -9.89 7.81
CA ASN A 32 3.73 -10.23 8.90
C ASN A 32 4.99 -9.37 8.88
N LEU A 33 4.79 -8.09 8.65
CA LEU A 33 5.86 -7.10 8.62
C LEU A 33 5.66 -6.07 9.71
N SER A 34 6.71 -5.34 10.05
CA SER A 34 6.56 -4.20 10.93
C SER A 34 5.79 -3.10 10.21
N VAL A 35 5.18 -2.21 10.97
CA VAL A 35 4.49 -1.05 10.39
C VAL A 35 5.49 -0.20 9.58
N GLU A 36 6.71 -0.05 10.11
CA GLU A 36 7.74 0.72 9.42
C GLU A 36 8.09 0.12 8.06
N SER A 37 8.33 -1.18 8.02
CA SER A 37 8.66 -1.84 6.76
C SER A 37 7.53 -1.74 5.77
N THR A 38 6.30 -1.88 6.26
CA THR A 38 5.12 -1.76 5.41
C THR A 38 4.99 -0.35 4.86
N ALA A 39 5.21 0.65 5.71
CA ALA A 39 5.13 2.05 5.30
C ALA A 39 6.17 2.37 4.22
N LEU A 40 7.39 1.83 4.35
CA LEU A 40 8.42 2.04 3.35
C LEU A 40 8.04 1.43 2.01
N ALA A 41 7.46 0.22 2.04
CA ALA A 41 7.03 -0.45 0.82
C ALA A 41 5.89 0.32 0.16
N VAL A 42 4.95 0.81 0.95
CA VAL A 42 3.84 1.61 0.46
C VAL A 42 4.36 2.92 -0.16
N GLY A 43 5.32 3.56 0.52
CA GLY A 43 5.93 4.77 -0.01
C GLY A 43 6.62 4.54 -1.36
N TRP A 44 7.27 3.40 -1.51
CA TRP A 44 7.90 3.01 -2.76
C TRP A 44 6.85 2.92 -3.88
N LEU A 45 5.72 2.25 -3.60
CA LEU A 45 4.65 2.11 -4.59
C LEU A 45 3.99 3.46 -4.90
N ALA A 46 3.83 4.31 -3.90
CA ALA A 46 3.26 5.63 -4.11
C ALA A 46 4.16 6.48 -5.01
N ARG A 47 5.46 6.35 -4.83
CA ARG A 47 6.44 7.04 -5.66
C ARG A 47 6.34 6.59 -7.11
N GLU A 48 6.01 5.30 -7.32
CA GLU A 48 5.85 4.75 -8.66
C GLU A 48 4.43 4.97 -9.20
N ASN A 49 3.62 5.72 -8.49
CA ASN A 49 2.23 6.02 -8.88
C ASN A 49 1.37 4.77 -9.01
N LYS A 50 1.64 3.77 -8.19
CA LYS A 50 0.86 2.53 -8.24
C LYS A 50 -0.22 2.48 -7.18
N VAL A 51 -0.11 3.30 -6.15
CA VAL A 51 -1.10 3.36 -5.08
C VAL A 51 -1.33 4.79 -4.66
N CYS A 52 -2.47 5.03 -4.03
CA CYS A 52 -2.79 6.32 -3.42
C CYS A 52 -2.89 6.13 -1.92
N ILE A 53 -2.54 7.17 -1.19
CA ILE A 53 -2.51 7.14 0.26
C ILE A 53 -3.44 8.22 0.80
N HIS A 54 -4.29 7.84 1.74
CA HIS A 54 -5.22 8.77 2.38
C HIS A 54 -5.20 8.55 3.89
N ARG A 55 -5.46 9.63 4.61
CA ARG A 55 -5.62 9.51 6.06
C ARG A 55 -7.12 9.54 6.37
N VAL A 56 -7.59 8.50 7.04
CA VAL A 56 -8.99 8.36 7.40
C VAL A 56 -9.08 8.06 8.89
N ASN A 57 -9.71 8.94 9.65
CA ASN A 57 -9.90 8.75 11.09
C ASN A 57 -8.60 8.44 11.83
N GLY A 58 -7.53 9.14 11.45
CA GLY A 58 -6.24 8.95 12.10
C GLY A 58 -5.43 7.78 11.58
N LEU A 59 -5.98 6.97 10.70
CA LEU A 59 -5.26 5.85 10.09
C LEU A 59 -4.88 6.18 8.66
N ILE A 60 -3.72 5.67 8.24
CA ILE A 60 -3.30 5.82 6.87
C ILE A 60 -3.81 4.62 6.09
N GLU A 61 -4.63 4.88 5.07
CA GLU A 61 -5.15 3.85 4.19
C GLU A 61 -4.50 3.92 2.82
N VAL A 62 -4.32 2.76 2.23
CA VAL A 62 -3.70 2.61 0.92
C VAL A 62 -4.75 2.10 -0.05
N TYR A 63 -4.81 2.72 -1.23
CA TYR A 63 -5.77 2.35 -2.27
C TYR A 63 -5.02 1.92 -3.52
N ASP A 64 -5.57 0.94 -4.21
CA ASP A 64 -5.13 0.62 -5.55
C ASP A 64 -5.43 1.82 -6.44
N GLU A 65 -4.44 2.29 -7.20
CA GLU A 65 -4.60 3.46 -8.05
C GLU A 65 -5.73 3.29 -9.06
N SER A 66 -5.96 2.09 -9.54
CA SER A 66 -6.98 1.84 -10.54
C SER A 66 -8.39 2.23 -10.05
N GLN A 67 -8.61 2.25 -8.74
CA GLN A 67 -9.89 2.65 -8.19
C GLN A 67 -10.21 4.12 -8.44
N PHE A 68 -9.18 4.93 -8.51
CA PHE A 68 -9.37 6.36 -8.75
C PHE A 68 -9.59 6.67 -10.21
N GLY A 69 -9.09 5.82 -11.09
CA GLY A 69 -9.26 6.00 -12.52
C GLY A 69 -10.72 5.99 -12.95
N PHE A 70 -11.55 5.25 -12.24
CA PHE A 70 -12.96 5.16 -12.59
C PHE A 70 -13.75 6.38 -12.17
N THR A 71 -13.25 7.11 -11.19
CA THR A 71 -13.96 8.27 -10.66
C THR A 71 -14.14 9.34 -11.70
N PHE A 72 -13.25 9.41 -12.64
CA PHE A 72 -13.23 10.47 -13.65
C PHE A 72 -13.61 10.00 -15.05
N GLY A 73 -13.89 8.74 -15.15
CA GLY A 73 -14.18 8.10 -16.44
C GLY A 73 -15.44 8.53 -17.10
#